data_3d1edfb87ac468911b34a202f6cf8be9
#
_entry.id   3d1edfb87ac468911b34a202f6cf8be9
#
_cell.length_a   1.000
_cell.length_b   1.000
_cell.length_c   1.000
_cell.angle_alpha   90.00
_cell.angle_beta   90.00
_cell.angle_gamma   90.00
#
_symmetry.space_group_name_H-M   'P 1'
#
loop_
_entity.id
_entity.type
_entity.pdbx_description
1 polymer ?
#
loop_
_entity_poly.entity_id
_entity_poly.type
_entity_poly.pdbx_seq_one_letter_code
_entity_poly.pdbx_strand_id
1 'polypeptide(L)'
;MAFLSNHLYIRRSSIPSGGRGLFTRKMIRKGSRIVEYKGKVTTWNEVNHREGTNGYIYFINRKHVLDAFTYRKALGRYANDARGMKRKKGLKNNAAYETIGLKVYIDAVEDIPAGSEILVGYGKEYWDALKYNQNISKKV
;
A
#
# COMPACT_ATOMS: atom_id res chain seq x y z
N MET A 1 -2.20 18.60 -6.44
CA MET A 1 -1.08 18.30 -7.33
C MET A 1 -0.86 16.78 -7.34
N ALA A 2 -0.61 16.21 -8.50
CA ALA A 2 -0.55 14.76 -8.67
C ALA A 2 0.83 14.15 -8.41
N PHE A 3 1.76 14.91 -7.85
CA PHE A 3 3.13 14.47 -7.58
C PHE A 3 3.76 13.82 -8.82
N LEU A 4 4.15 12.53 -8.72
CA LEU A 4 4.76 11.80 -9.83
C LEU A 4 3.77 10.91 -10.59
N SER A 5 2.46 11.17 -10.47
CA SER A 5 1.42 10.30 -11.06
C SER A 5 1.62 10.06 -12.55
N ASN A 6 2.14 11.05 -13.30
CA ASN A 6 2.40 10.88 -14.73
C ASN A 6 3.51 9.88 -15.05
N HIS A 7 4.33 9.53 -14.06
CA HIS A 7 5.40 8.54 -14.20
C HIS A 7 4.91 7.13 -13.84
N LEU A 8 3.72 7.02 -13.26
CA LEU A 8 3.24 5.77 -12.66
C LEU A 8 2.29 5.03 -13.59
N TYR A 9 2.29 3.72 -13.50
CA TYR A 9 1.34 2.87 -14.20
C TYR A 9 1.07 1.62 -13.38
N ILE A 10 -0.04 0.96 -13.72
CA ILE A 10 -0.50 -0.26 -13.04
C ILE A 10 -0.32 -1.43 -13.97
N ARG A 11 0.22 -2.53 -13.45
CA ARG A 11 0.27 -3.79 -14.16
C ARG A 11 0.35 -4.92 -13.14
N ARG A 12 0.38 -6.16 -13.63
CA ARG A 12 0.49 -7.32 -12.74
C ARG A 12 1.74 -7.22 -11.89
N SER A 13 1.59 -7.42 -10.57
CA SER A 13 2.70 -7.35 -9.63
C SER A 13 3.73 -8.46 -9.89
N SER A 14 5.00 -8.16 -9.58
CA SER A 14 6.07 -9.15 -9.56
C SER A 14 5.93 -10.13 -8.39
N ILE A 15 5.13 -9.76 -7.38
CA ILE A 15 4.92 -10.60 -6.19
C ILE A 15 3.86 -11.65 -6.51
N PRO A 16 4.14 -12.95 -6.28
CA PRO A 16 3.13 -14.00 -6.43
C PRO A 16 1.91 -13.67 -5.56
N SER A 17 0.71 -13.76 -6.14
CA SER A 17 -0.55 -13.41 -5.47
C SER A 17 -0.68 -11.93 -5.09
N GLY A 18 0.20 -11.05 -5.58
CA GLY A 18 0.11 -9.61 -5.33
C GLY A 18 -0.94 -8.90 -6.18
N GLY A 19 -1.58 -9.61 -7.11
CA GLY A 19 -2.53 -9.01 -8.02
C GLY A 19 -1.89 -7.95 -8.90
N ARG A 20 -2.46 -6.75 -8.90
CA ARG A 20 -1.88 -5.60 -9.61
C ARG A 20 -0.88 -4.89 -8.72
N GLY A 21 0.12 -4.30 -9.34
CA GLY A 21 1.14 -3.52 -8.65
C GLY A 21 1.31 -2.14 -9.26
N LEU A 22 2.03 -1.29 -8.55
CA LEU A 22 2.33 0.08 -8.95
C LEU A 22 3.77 0.11 -9.48
N PHE A 23 3.95 0.66 -10.68
CA PHE A 23 5.25 0.71 -11.37
C PHE A 23 5.58 2.13 -11.79
N THR A 24 6.86 2.40 -12.02
CA THR A 24 7.30 3.70 -12.52
C THR A 24 7.94 3.60 -13.90
N ARG A 25 7.60 4.55 -14.80
CA ARG A 25 8.20 4.63 -16.13
C ARG A 25 9.58 5.26 -16.12
N LYS A 26 9.84 6.12 -15.11
CA LYS A 26 11.09 6.87 -15.00
C LYS A 26 11.72 6.62 -13.65
N MET A 27 13.03 6.76 -13.56
CA MET A 27 13.74 6.63 -12.29
C MET A 27 13.20 7.63 -11.27
N ILE A 28 13.01 7.17 -10.03
CA ILE A 28 12.60 7.99 -8.90
C ILE A 28 13.77 8.05 -7.92
N ARG A 29 14.17 9.26 -7.54
CA ARG A 29 15.28 9.44 -6.61
C ARG A 29 14.83 9.22 -5.17
N LYS A 30 15.73 8.66 -4.37
CA LYS A 30 15.56 8.55 -2.92
C LYS A 30 15.10 9.87 -2.33
N GLY A 31 14.10 9.82 -1.45
CA GLY A 31 13.54 11.00 -0.79
C GLY A 31 12.41 11.69 -1.56
N SER A 32 12.12 11.26 -2.78
CA SER A 32 11.02 11.83 -3.56
C SER A 32 9.68 11.38 -3.00
N ARG A 33 8.72 12.31 -2.94
CA ARG A 33 7.34 11.99 -2.64
C ARG A 33 6.67 11.51 -3.90
N ILE A 34 6.21 10.26 -3.90
CA ILE A 34 5.74 9.58 -5.11
C ILE A 34 4.27 9.88 -5.36
N VAL A 35 3.43 9.61 -4.40
CA VAL A 35 1.98 9.72 -4.55
C VAL A 35 1.33 9.81 -3.18
N GLU A 36 0.13 10.39 -3.13
CA GLU A 36 -0.69 10.39 -1.92
C GLU A 36 -1.54 9.13 -1.87
N TYR A 37 -1.63 8.51 -0.69
CA TYR A 37 -2.55 7.39 -0.45
C TYR A 37 -3.93 7.96 -0.19
N LYS A 38 -4.80 7.86 -1.17
CA LYS A 38 -6.15 8.41 -1.11
C LYS A 38 -7.17 7.31 -0.86
N GLY A 39 -8.15 7.62 -0.03
CA GLY A 39 -9.25 6.74 0.27
C GLY A 39 -10.41 7.52 0.86
N LYS A 40 -11.53 6.83 1.08
CA LYS A 40 -12.66 7.41 1.77
C LYS A 40 -12.28 7.69 3.23
N VAL A 41 -12.50 8.92 3.67
CA VAL A 41 -12.26 9.30 5.06
C VAL A 41 -13.41 8.79 5.92
N THR A 42 -13.10 8.01 6.94
CA THR A 42 -14.10 7.42 7.83
C THR A 42 -13.49 7.25 9.22
N THR A 43 -14.20 6.58 10.13
CA THR A 43 -13.70 6.28 11.47
C THR A 43 -13.45 4.79 11.61
N TRP A 44 -12.69 4.41 12.65
CA TRP A 44 -12.42 3.00 12.91
C TRP A 44 -13.71 2.19 13.13
N ASN A 45 -14.69 2.80 13.82
CA ASN A 45 -15.96 2.12 14.08
C ASN A 45 -16.86 1.99 12.87
N GLU A 46 -16.75 2.92 11.91
CA GLU A 46 -17.64 2.96 10.74
C GLU A 46 -17.05 2.29 9.50
N VAL A 47 -15.74 2.13 9.43
CA VAL A 47 -15.09 1.57 8.26
C VAL A 47 -15.54 0.13 8.04
N ASN A 48 -15.73 -0.24 6.77
CA ASN A 48 -16.08 -1.62 6.45
C ASN A 48 -14.84 -2.48 6.46
N HIS A 49 -14.63 -3.21 7.53
CA HIS A 49 -13.49 -4.10 7.70
C HIS A 49 -13.58 -5.37 6.84
N ARG A 50 -14.75 -5.65 6.25
CA ARG A 50 -14.99 -6.83 5.42
C ARG A 50 -14.55 -8.12 6.13
N GLU A 51 -14.95 -8.24 7.39
CA GLU A 51 -14.61 -9.39 8.25
C GLU A 51 -13.11 -9.59 8.42
N GLY A 52 -12.36 -8.48 8.43
CA GLY A 52 -10.91 -8.49 8.60
C GLY A 52 -10.13 -8.70 7.30
N THR A 53 -10.79 -8.66 6.13
CA THR A 53 -10.12 -8.88 4.86
C THR A 53 -9.89 -7.62 4.03
N ASN A 54 -10.31 -6.44 4.51
CA ASN A 54 -10.07 -5.20 3.78
C ASN A 54 -8.64 -4.73 3.97
N GLY A 55 -7.77 -5.04 3.02
CA GLY A 55 -6.35 -4.66 3.02
C GLY A 55 -6.07 -3.24 2.58
N TYR A 56 -7.10 -2.43 2.32
CA TYR A 56 -6.95 -1.05 1.83
C TYR A 56 -7.24 -0.01 2.91
N ILE A 57 -7.33 -0.42 4.18
CA ILE A 57 -7.54 0.49 5.30
C ILE A 57 -6.18 0.99 5.78
N TYR A 58 -6.03 2.32 5.86
CA TYR A 58 -4.89 2.94 6.50
C TYR A 58 -5.35 3.66 7.76
N PHE A 59 -4.87 3.22 8.90
CA PHE A 59 -5.24 3.74 10.21
C PHE A 59 -4.32 4.91 10.58
N ILE A 60 -4.89 6.11 10.72
CA ILE A 60 -4.16 7.26 11.25
C ILE A 60 -4.47 7.38 12.74
N ASN A 61 -5.73 7.46 13.09
CA ASN A 61 -6.23 7.37 14.45
C ASN A 61 -7.69 6.89 14.41
N ARG A 62 -8.31 6.67 15.57
CA ARG A 62 -9.66 6.10 15.61
C ARG A 62 -10.72 6.97 14.93
N LYS A 63 -10.49 8.28 14.88
CA LYS A 63 -11.43 9.24 14.28
C LYS A 63 -11.12 9.52 12.81
N HIS A 64 -9.99 9.03 12.29
CA HIS A 64 -9.57 9.30 10.93
C HIS A 64 -8.87 8.09 10.34
N VAL A 65 -9.59 7.40 9.48
CA VAL A 65 -9.14 6.19 8.80
C VAL A 65 -9.37 6.39 7.31
N LEU A 66 -8.44 5.96 6.48
CA LEU A 66 -8.59 6.01 5.03
C LEU A 66 -8.94 4.61 4.52
N ASP A 67 -10.01 4.51 3.72
CA ASP A 67 -10.43 3.26 3.11
C ASP A 67 -10.42 3.40 1.60
N ALA A 68 -9.43 2.79 0.96
CA ALA A 68 -9.25 2.85 -0.48
C ALA A 68 -9.91 1.69 -1.23
N PHE A 69 -10.71 0.87 -0.56
CA PHE A 69 -11.30 -0.33 -1.19
C PHE A 69 -12.06 0.00 -2.47
N THR A 70 -12.87 1.07 -2.45
CA THR A 70 -13.65 1.50 -3.62
C THR A 70 -12.94 2.53 -4.48
N TYR A 71 -11.77 3.01 -4.06
CA TYR A 71 -11.00 4.04 -4.78
C TYR A 71 -10.10 3.41 -5.84
N ARG A 72 -10.70 2.71 -6.80
CA ARG A 72 -9.97 1.90 -7.78
C ARG A 72 -9.06 2.69 -8.71
N LYS A 73 -9.30 3.99 -8.87
CA LYS A 73 -8.47 4.86 -9.69
C LYS A 73 -7.34 5.52 -8.92
N ALA A 74 -7.32 5.38 -7.59
CA ALA A 74 -6.26 5.95 -6.76
C ALA A 74 -5.01 5.06 -6.85
N LEU A 75 -3.92 5.64 -7.36
CA LEU A 75 -2.70 4.87 -7.66
C LEU A 75 -2.05 4.27 -6.41
N GLY A 76 -2.06 4.98 -5.29
CA GLY A 76 -1.36 4.53 -4.08
C GLY A 76 -1.86 3.20 -3.53
N ARG A 77 -3.12 2.84 -3.80
CA ARG A 77 -3.67 1.57 -3.29
C ARG A 77 -3.04 0.34 -3.92
N TYR A 78 -2.34 0.48 -5.05
CA TYR A 78 -1.75 -0.65 -5.76
C TYR A 78 -0.33 -0.97 -5.35
N ALA A 79 0.27 -0.17 -4.47
CA ALA A 79 1.61 -0.46 -3.96
C ALA A 79 1.56 -1.67 -3.02
N ASN A 80 2.32 -2.71 -3.37
CA ASN A 80 2.37 -3.95 -2.60
C ASN A 80 3.55 -3.94 -1.62
N ASP A 81 3.55 -4.89 -0.68
CA ASP A 81 4.63 -5.08 0.28
C ASP A 81 5.44 -6.32 -0.11
N ALA A 82 6.73 -6.12 -0.41
CA ALA A 82 7.64 -7.21 -0.77
C ALA A 82 7.86 -8.20 0.38
N ARG A 83 7.60 -7.78 1.60
CA ARG A 83 7.77 -8.57 2.81
C ARG A 83 6.48 -9.21 3.29
N GLY A 84 5.49 -9.26 2.41
CA GLY A 84 4.18 -9.80 2.72
C GLY A 84 4.15 -11.32 2.86
N MET A 85 2.95 -11.90 2.77
CA MET A 85 2.74 -13.31 3.07
C MET A 85 3.43 -14.26 2.09
N LYS A 86 3.65 -13.82 0.83
CA LYS A 86 4.36 -14.60 -0.18
C LYS A 86 5.53 -13.78 -0.72
N ARG A 87 6.68 -13.95 -0.08
CA ARG A 87 7.90 -13.25 -0.48
C ARG A 87 8.48 -13.85 -1.74
N LYS A 88 9.03 -12.99 -2.58
CA LYS A 88 9.82 -13.41 -3.73
C LYS A 88 11.27 -13.04 -3.50
N LYS A 89 12.17 -14.01 -3.72
CA LYS A 89 13.61 -13.79 -3.55
C LYS A 89 14.08 -12.63 -4.43
N GLY A 90 14.89 -11.74 -3.86
CA GLY A 90 15.45 -10.60 -4.57
C GLY A 90 14.58 -9.34 -4.57
N LEU A 91 13.33 -9.42 -4.12
CA LEU A 91 12.49 -8.25 -3.98
C LEU A 91 12.59 -7.68 -2.56
N LYS A 92 12.67 -6.36 -2.48
CA LYS A 92 12.64 -5.64 -1.21
C LYS A 92 11.84 -4.37 -1.36
N ASN A 93 11.35 -3.83 -0.25
CA ASN A 93 10.62 -2.57 -0.25
C ASN A 93 11.58 -1.41 -0.57
N ASN A 94 11.12 -0.49 -1.41
CA ASN A 94 11.88 0.68 -1.86
C ASN A 94 11.16 1.99 -1.53
N ALA A 95 10.02 1.90 -0.86
CA ALA A 95 9.22 3.05 -0.48
C ALA A 95 8.63 2.82 0.91
N ALA A 96 8.16 3.89 1.53
CA ALA A 96 7.53 3.84 2.85
C ALA A 96 6.36 4.80 2.91
N TYR A 97 5.38 4.48 3.75
CA TYR A 97 4.31 5.41 4.07
C TYR A 97 4.82 6.51 4.98
N GLU A 98 4.39 7.74 4.69
CA GLU A 98 4.65 8.90 5.55
C GLU A 98 3.33 9.57 5.87
N THR A 99 2.99 9.63 7.16
CA THR A 99 1.77 10.29 7.62
C THR A 99 2.12 11.70 8.10
N ILE A 100 1.51 12.70 7.49
CA ILE A 100 1.67 14.11 7.88
C ILE A 100 0.30 14.67 8.19
N GLY A 101 0.02 14.89 9.48
CA GLY A 101 -1.32 15.28 9.92
C GLY A 101 -2.32 14.20 9.58
N LEU A 102 -3.30 14.50 8.76
CA LEU A 102 -4.35 13.56 8.35
C LEU A 102 -4.19 13.11 6.89
N LYS A 103 -3.01 13.30 6.32
CA LYS A 103 -2.70 12.84 4.97
C LYS A 103 -1.59 11.80 5.00
N VAL A 104 -1.64 10.88 4.05
CA VAL A 104 -0.68 9.79 3.93
C VAL A 104 -0.05 9.81 2.56
N TYR A 105 1.26 9.71 2.51
CA TYR A 105 2.03 9.71 1.27
C TYR A 105 2.88 8.47 1.17
N ILE A 106 3.29 8.13 -0.04
CA ILE A 106 4.29 7.10 -0.31
C ILE A 106 5.55 7.82 -0.80
N ASP A 107 6.65 7.66 -0.04
CA ASP A 107 7.93 8.29 -0.32
C ASP A 107 8.97 7.23 -0.66
N ALA A 108 9.87 7.54 -1.63
CA ALA A 108 10.97 6.66 -1.97
C ALA A 108 12.01 6.67 -0.86
N VAL A 109 12.41 5.48 -0.39
CA VAL A 109 13.46 5.34 0.63
C VAL A 109 14.81 4.96 0.02
N GLU A 110 14.82 4.69 -1.27
CA GLU A 110 16.02 4.48 -2.08
C GLU A 110 15.72 4.87 -3.52
N ASP A 111 16.74 4.91 -4.39
CA ASP A 111 16.50 5.17 -5.80
C ASP A 111 15.73 4.00 -6.40
N ILE A 112 14.69 4.30 -7.19
CA ILE A 112 13.83 3.31 -7.84
C ILE A 112 14.07 3.40 -9.34
N PRO A 113 14.68 2.38 -9.97
CA PRO A 113 14.96 2.42 -11.40
C PRO A 113 13.69 2.45 -12.25
N ALA A 114 13.81 3.02 -13.45
CA ALA A 114 12.72 2.99 -14.43
C ALA A 114 12.28 1.55 -14.69
N GLY A 115 10.97 1.33 -14.79
CA GLY A 115 10.39 0.01 -15.03
C GLY A 115 10.21 -0.85 -13.78
N SER A 116 10.64 -0.36 -12.62
CA SER A 116 10.56 -1.12 -11.36
C SER A 116 9.21 -0.98 -10.69
N GLU A 117 8.85 -2.00 -9.94
CA GLU A 117 7.68 -1.95 -9.07
C GLU A 117 7.97 -1.14 -7.81
N ILE A 118 7.01 -0.32 -7.41
CA ILE A 118 7.08 0.44 -6.16
C ILE A 118 6.51 -0.45 -5.06
N LEU A 119 7.35 -0.79 -4.09
CA LEU A 119 7.02 -1.71 -3.02
C LEU A 119 7.17 -1.00 -1.68
N VAL A 120 6.12 -1.00 -0.89
CA VAL A 120 6.02 -0.24 0.36
C VAL A 120 5.77 -1.19 1.53
N GLY A 121 6.41 -0.91 2.67
CA GLY A 121 6.21 -1.72 3.88
C GLY A 121 4.89 -1.38 4.56
N TYR A 122 4.00 -2.37 4.67
CA TYR A 122 2.72 -2.21 5.38
C TYR A 122 2.89 -2.23 6.89
N GLY A 123 4.03 -2.74 7.37
CA GLY A 123 4.30 -2.88 8.78
C GLY A 123 3.96 -4.26 9.32
N LYS A 124 4.68 -4.65 10.36
CA LYS A 124 4.53 -5.98 10.98
C LYS A 124 3.11 -6.17 11.51
N GLU A 125 2.55 -5.15 12.15
CA GLU A 125 1.22 -5.23 12.77
C GLU A 125 0.12 -5.55 11.76
N TYR A 126 0.21 -4.98 10.55
CA TYR A 126 -0.74 -5.26 9.47
C TYR A 126 -0.73 -6.75 9.12
N TRP A 127 0.47 -7.32 8.92
CA TRP A 127 0.60 -8.72 8.51
C TRP A 127 0.23 -9.69 9.62
N ASP A 128 0.57 -9.36 10.86
CA ASP A 128 0.19 -10.19 12.01
C ASP A 128 -1.33 -10.25 12.18
N ALA A 129 -2.01 -9.11 12.03
CA ALA A 129 -3.47 -9.06 12.11
C ALA A 129 -4.13 -9.87 10.98
N LEU A 130 -3.59 -9.77 9.77
CA LEU A 130 -4.12 -10.51 8.62
C LEU A 130 -3.96 -12.02 8.81
N LYS A 131 -2.80 -12.46 9.29
CA LYS A 131 -2.55 -13.88 9.60
C LYS A 131 -3.48 -14.39 10.69
N TYR A 132 -3.70 -13.59 11.73
CA TYR A 132 -4.62 -13.92 12.81
C TYR A 132 -6.04 -14.14 12.27
N ASN A 133 -6.53 -13.24 11.44
CA ASN A 133 -7.86 -13.32 10.86
C ASN A 133 -8.02 -14.57 9.98
N GLN A 134 -6.99 -14.91 9.20
CA GLN A 134 -7.00 -16.12 8.38
C GLN A 134 -7.05 -17.38 9.22
N ASN A 135 -6.30 -17.41 10.32
CA ASN A 135 -6.29 -18.56 11.21
C ASN A 135 -7.64 -18.76 11.89
N ILE A 136 -8.31 -17.69 12.30
CA ILE A 136 -9.66 -17.77 12.86
C ILE A 136 -10.63 -18.33 11.82
N SER A 137 -10.57 -17.84 10.59
CA SER A 137 -11.44 -18.33 9.51
C SER A 137 -11.25 -19.81 9.23
N LYS A 138 -10.04 -20.34 9.39
CA LYS A 138 -9.74 -21.76 9.19
C LYS A 138 -10.23 -22.64 10.30
N LYS A 139 -10.50 -22.11 11.47
CA LYS A 139 -10.96 -22.88 12.63
C LYS A 139 -12.47 -23.03 12.69
N VAL A 140 -13.19 -22.37 11.82
CA VAL A 140 -14.66 -22.40 11.79
C VAL A 140 -15.22 -23.40 10.72
#